data_06ca6efde326417dceb060f52f7d5cd6
#
_entry.id   06ca6efde326417dceb060f52f7d5cd6
#
_cell.length_a   1.000
_cell.length_b   1.000
_cell.length_c   1.000
_cell.angle_alpha   90.00
_cell.angle_beta   90.00
_cell.angle_gamma   90.00
#
_symmetry.space_group_name_H-M   'P 1'
#
loop_
_entity.id
_entity.type
_entity.pdbx_description
1 polymer ?
#
loop_
_entity_poly.entity_id
_entity_poly.type
_entity_poly.pdbx_seq_one_letter_code
_entity_poly.pdbx_strand_id
1 'polypeptide(L)'
;KVGTDYERGVAFLPQLLGAAQAAQAVFSVIRDSLAAKGGEPVKKGRIVIATVKGDIHDIGKNIVRTVLENYGYDVLDLGRDVPPETVVDAVVKENIRLVGLSALMTTTLPSMEETVRQLHALPNPPSIMVGGAVVTPEYAQNMGAFYAKDARASVEIAKKILG
;
A
#
# COMPACT_ATOMS: atom_id res chain seq x y z
N LYS A 1 -11.29 6.79 17.64
CA LYS A 1 -11.23 8.02 18.46
C LYS A 1 -9.93 8.78 18.19
N VAL A 2 -8.73 8.20 18.46
CA VAL A 2 -7.44 8.91 18.31
C VAL A 2 -7.21 9.43 16.89
N GLY A 3 -7.56 8.70 15.85
CA GLY A 3 -7.44 9.16 14.46
C GLY A 3 -8.31 10.39 14.16
N THR A 4 -9.56 10.38 14.62
CA THR A 4 -10.47 11.53 14.48
C THR A 4 -9.99 12.73 15.29
N ASP A 5 -9.43 12.50 16.47
CA ASP A 5 -8.86 13.55 17.33
C ASP A 5 -7.60 14.16 16.67
N TYR A 6 -6.79 13.36 15.97
CA TYR A 6 -5.66 13.83 15.18
C TYR A 6 -6.10 14.68 13.98
N GLU A 7 -7.10 14.24 13.22
CA GLU A 7 -7.67 15.01 12.10
C GLU A 7 -8.23 16.37 12.54
N ARG A 8 -8.72 16.46 13.78
CA ARG A 8 -9.24 17.69 14.39
C ARG A 8 -8.17 18.55 15.09
N GLY A 9 -6.91 18.12 15.05
CA GLY A 9 -5.82 18.83 15.73
C GLY A 9 -5.84 18.72 17.26
N VAL A 10 -6.66 17.83 17.83
CA VAL A 10 -6.76 17.59 19.29
C VAL A 10 -5.69 16.62 19.77
N ALA A 11 -5.30 15.65 18.92
CA ALA A 11 -4.19 14.73 19.19
C ALA A 11 -3.02 15.04 18.26
N PHE A 12 -1.80 14.81 18.78
CA PHE A 12 -0.55 15.01 18.04
C PHE A 12 -0.01 13.69 17.48
N LEU A 13 0.90 13.77 16.51
CA LEU A 13 1.49 12.62 15.84
C LEU A 13 2.03 11.53 16.79
N PRO A 14 2.74 11.83 17.89
CA PRO A 14 3.18 10.81 18.84
C PRO A 14 2.04 9.99 19.47
N GLN A 15 0.90 10.63 19.74
CA GLN A 15 -0.28 9.96 20.29
C GLN A 15 -0.93 9.04 19.26
N LEU A 16 -0.97 9.45 17.97
CA LEU A 16 -1.44 8.62 16.88
C LEU A 16 -0.55 7.39 16.69
N LEU A 17 0.77 7.58 16.67
CA LEU A 17 1.75 6.50 16.55
C LEU A 17 1.68 5.52 17.74
N GLY A 18 1.57 6.04 18.98
CA GLY A 18 1.42 5.21 20.17
C GLY A 18 0.12 4.37 20.14
N ALA A 19 -0.98 4.98 19.71
CA ALA A 19 -2.24 4.25 19.54
C ALA A 19 -2.16 3.16 18.45
N ALA A 20 -1.46 3.44 17.35
CA ALA A 20 -1.22 2.47 16.27
C ALA A 20 -0.37 1.30 16.76
N GLN A 21 0.70 1.56 17.50
CA GLN A 21 1.57 0.53 18.08
C GLN A 21 0.81 -0.35 19.09
N ALA A 22 0.00 0.26 19.95
CA ALA A 22 -0.83 -0.48 20.91
C ALA A 22 -1.85 -1.38 20.19
N ALA A 23 -2.49 -0.87 19.14
CA ALA A 23 -3.40 -1.66 18.32
C ALA A 23 -2.69 -2.82 17.63
N GLN A 24 -1.49 -2.60 17.06
CA GLN A 24 -0.68 -3.66 16.45
C GLN A 24 -0.33 -4.78 17.45
N ALA A 25 0.05 -4.43 18.67
CA ALA A 25 0.34 -5.43 19.71
C ALA A 25 -0.88 -6.29 20.06
N VAL A 26 -2.07 -5.67 20.18
CA VAL A 26 -3.32 -6.40 20.41
C VAL A 26 -3.67 -7.31 19.22
N PHE A 27 -3.56 -6.82 17.99
CA PHE A 27 -3.82 -7.61 16.78
C PHE A 27 -2.85 -8.77 16.62
N SER A 28 -1.58 -8.62 17.01
CA SER A 28 -0.62 -9.72 17.01
C SER A 28 -1.08 -10.84 17.94
N VAL A 29 -1.45 -10.52 19.18
CA VAL A 29 -1.93 -11.51 20.15
C VAL A 29 -3.20 -12.23 19.67
N ILE A 30 -4.15 -11.49 19.09
CA ILE A 30 -5.39 -12.07 18.53
C ILE A 30 -5.04 -13.02 17.38
N ARG A 31 -4.18 -12.61 16.46
CA ARG A 31 -3.75 -13.42 15.31
C ARG A 31 -3.08 -14.71 15.78
N ASP A 32 -2.15 -14.61 16.72
CA ASP A 32 -1.43 -15.77 17.27
C ASP A 32 -2.39 -16.72 18.00
N SER A 33 -3.37 -16.17 18.72
CA SER A 33 -4.43 -16.96 19.37
C SER A 33 -5.35 -17.66 18.38
N LEU A 34 -5.70 -17.00 17.26
CA LEU A 34 -6.50 -17.60 16.19
C LEU A 34 -5.72 -18.71 15.45
N ALA A 35 -4.45 -18.47 15.16
CA ALA A 35 -3.57 -19.47 14.56
C ALA A 35 -3.42 -20.71 15.45
N ALA A 36 -3.28 -20.52 16.77
CA ALA A 36 -3.20 -21.61 17.74
C ALA A 36 -4.51 -22.43 17.84
N LYS A 37 -5.66 -21.84 17.47
CA LYS A 37 -6.96 -22.52 17.42
C LYS A 37 -7.27 -23.19 16.07
N GLY A 38 -6.30 -23.27 15.17
CA GLY A 38 -6.43 -23.90 13.84
C GLY A 38 -7.24 -23.05 12.84
N GLY A 39 -7.50 -21.78 13.16
CA GLY A 39 -8.06 -20.82 12.23
C GLY A 39 -6.94 -20.23 11.38
N GLU A 40 -6.82 -20.61 10.11
CA GLU A 40 -6.02 -19.80 9.21
C GLU A 40 -6.59 -18.39 9.14
N PRO A 41 -5.76 -17.33 9.29
CA PRO A 41 -6.24 -15.98 9.06
C PRO A 41 -6.76 -15.92 7.62
N VAL A 42 -8.02 -15.54 7.46
CA VAL A 42 -8.62 -15.32 6.13
C VAL A 42 -7.80 -14.23 5.45
N LYS A 43 -6.85 -14.61 4.60
CA LYS A 43 -6.10 -13.68 3.78
C LYS A 43 -7.05 -13.17 2.69
N LYS A 44 -7.40 -11.90 2.74
CA LYS A 44 -8.29 -11.26 1.77
C LYS A 44 -7.68 -11.15 0.36
N GLY A 45 -6.36 -11.30 0.27
CA GLY A 45 -5.60 -11.22 -0.97
C GLY A 45 -4.20 -10.69 -0.73
N ARG A 46 -3.34 -10.84 -1.75
CA ARG A 46 -1.97 -10.36 -1.71
C ARG A 46 -1.84 -9.07 -2.53
N ILE A 47 -1.09 -8.11 -2.00
CA ILE A 47 -0.83 -6.79 -2.59
C ILE A 47 0.69 -6.60 -2.66
N VAL A 48 1.21 -6.17 -3.80
CA VAL A 48 2.60 -5.70 -3.92
C VAL A 48 2.63 -4.20 -3.69
N ILE A 49 3.59 -3.72 -2.89
CA ILE A 49 3.86 -2.29 -2.75
C ILE A 49 5.33 -1.99 -2.99
N ALA A 50 5.61 -0.81 -3.58
CA ALA A 50 6.96 -0.35 -3.83
C ALA A 50 7.05 1.18 -3.84
N THR A 51 8.20 1.72 -3.40
CA THR A 51 8.60 3.08 -3.75
C THR A 51 9.39 2.99 -5.05
N VAL A 52 8.99 3.80 -6.04
CA VAL A 52 9.51 3.71 -7.41
C VAL A 52 11.00 4.03 -7.51
N LYS A 53 11.63 3.59 -8.59
CA LYS A 53 13.05 3.80 -8.86
C LYS A 53 13.45 5.28 -8.77
N GLY A 54 14.55 5.53 -8.09
CA GLY A 54 15.08 6.88 -7.83
C GLY A 54 14.49 7.55 -6.59
N ASP A 55 13.46 6.96 -5.96
CA ASP A 55 12.84 7.51 -4.76
C ASP A 55 13.16 6.63 -3.54
N ILE A 56 13.64 7.28 -2.48
CA ILE A 56 14.04 6.61 -1.21
C ILE A 56 13.06 6.89 -0.07
N HIS A 57 12.00 7.66 -0.32
CA HIS A 57 11.03 8.05 0.69
C HIS A 57 9.96 6.96 0.86
N ASP A 58 10.00 6.25 1.96
CA ASP A 58 9.13 5.10 2.19
C ASP A 58 8.23 5.19 3.44
N ILE A 59 8.30 6.27 4.21
CA ILE A 59 7.50 6.43 5.43
C ILE A 59 6.01 6.30 5.14
N GLY A 60 5.51 7.01 4.12
CA GLY A 60 4.11 6.96 3.70
C GLY A 60 3.70 5.55 3.24
N LYS A 61 4.54 4.90 2.44
CA LYS A 61 4.35 3.52 1.98
C LYS A 61 4.28 2.54 3.16
N ASN A 62 5.16 2.68 4.15
CA ASN A 62 5.19 1.81 5.32
C ASN A 62 3.94 1.98 6.22
N ILE A 63 3.37 3.19 6.30
CA ILE A 63 2.09 3.43 6.94
C ILE A 63 0.96 2.71 6.19
N VAL A 64 0.91 2.84 4.86
CA VAL A 64 -0.06 2.15 4.00
C VAL A 64 0.06 0.63 4.18
N ARG A 65 1.27 0.08 4.15
CA ARG A 65 1.54 -1.34 4.42
C ARG A 65 0.91 -1.78 5.74
N THR A 66 1.27 -1.11 6.84
CA THR A 66 0.78 -1.43 8.18
C THR A 66 -0.74 -1.44 8.25
N VAL A 67 -1.38 -0.44 7.62
CA VAL A 67 -2.84 -0.34 7.61
C VAL A 67 -3.46 -1.47 6.79
N LEU A 68 -2.96 -1.78 5.59
CA LEU A 68 -3.44 -2.89 4.77
C LEU A 68 -3.30 -4.24 5.48
N GLU A 69 -2.15 -4.49 6.13
CA GLU A 69 -1.92 -5.71 6.93
C GLU A 69 -2.92 -5.83 8.08
N ASN A 70 -3.26 -4.71 8.75
CA ASN A 70 -4.27 -4.68 9.81
C ASN A 70 -5.70 -4.98 9.30
N TYR A 71 -5.97 -4.71 8.02
CA TYR A 71 -7.24 -5.08 7.37
C TYR A 71 -7.25 -6.51 6.82
N GLY A 72 -6.18 -7.30 7.04
CA GLY A 72 -6.11 -8.72 6.70
C GLY A 72 -5.56 -9.01 5.30
N TYR A 73 -4.95 -8.03 4.64
CA TYR A 73 -4.24 -8.25 3.38
C TYR A 73 -2.81 -8.75 3.63
N ASP A 74 -2.32 -9.61 2.74
CA ASP A 74 -0.92 -10.03 2.71
C ASP A 74 -0.14 -9.04 1.84
N VAL A 75 0.76 -8.27 2.44
CA VAL A 75 1.48 -7.20 1.73
C VAL A 75 2.93 -7.60 1.48
N LEU A 76 3.27 -7.77 0.20
CA LEU A 76 4.64 -7.96 -0.26
C LEU A 76 5.26 -6.58 -0.53
N ASP A 77 6.08 -6.12 0.39
CA ASP A 77 6.80 -4.85 0.27
C ASP A 77 8.15 -5.08 -0.43
N LEU A 78 8.31 -4.52 -1.62
CA LEU A 78 9.56 -4.60 -2.39
C LEU A 78 10.60 -3.56 -1.95
N GLY A 79 10.23 -2.67 -1.04
CA GLY A 79 11.14 -1.64 -0.52
C GLY A 79 11.05 -0.31 -1.28
N ARG A 80 12.21 0.32 -1.42
CA ARG A 80 12.38 1.64 -2.04
C ARG A 80 13.39 1.56 -3.17
N ASP A 81 13.39 2.57 -4.06
CA ASP A 81 14.25 2.63 -5.24
C ASP A 81 14.10 1.36 -6.11
N VAL A 82 12.85 0.92 -6.30
CA VAL A 82 12.53 -0.36 -6.94
C VAL A 82 12.42 -0.18 -8.44
N PRO A 83 13.24 -0.88 -9.23
CA PRO A 83 13.15 -0.86 -10.69
C PRO A 83 11.80 -1.41 -11.20
N PRO A 84 11.26 -0.88 -12.32
CA PRO A 84 10.00 -1.35 -12.90
C PRO A 84 9.95 -2.86 -13.13
N GLU A 85 11.02 -3.44 -13.67
CA GLU A 85 11.15 -4.86 -13.94
C GLU A 85 11.02 -5.73 -12.68
N THR A 86 11.53 -5.26 -11.54
CA THR A 86 11.39 -5.96 -10.25
C THR A 86 9.94 -6.01 -9.78
N VAL A 87 9.18 -4.93 -10.01
CA VAL A 87 7.75 -4.91 -9.70
C VAL A 87 6.99 -5.86 -10.61
N VAL A 88 7.30 -5.84 -11.90
CA VAL A 88 6.68 -6.73 -12.91
C VAL A 88 6.94 -8.20 -12.58
N ASP A 89 8.18 -8.55 -12.28
CA ASP A 89 8.57 -9.92 -11.92
C ASP A 89 7.82 -10.41 -10.67
N ALA A 90 7.71 -9.56 -9.64
CA ALA A 90 6.95 -9.88 -8.44
C ALA A 90 5.46 -10.11 -8.73
N VAL A 91 4.86 -9.28 -9.58
CA VAL A 91 3.45 -9.38 -9.99
C VAL A 91 3.19 -10.69 -10.72
N VAL A 92 4.03 -11.04 -11.67
CA VAL A 92 3.90 -12.28 -12.45
C VAL A 92 4.11 -13.51 -11.57
N LYS A 93 5.19 -13.52 -10.80
CA LYS A 93 5.55 -14.65 -9.93
C LYS A 93 4.49 -14.95 -8.88
N GLU A 94 3.95 -13.94 -8.25
CA GLU A 94 3.00 -14.07 -7.14
C GLU A 94 1.54 -13.97 -7.57
N ASN A 95 1.27 -13.85 -8.87
CA ASN A 95 -0.07 -13.68 -9.45
C ASN A 95 -0.87 -12.55 -8.77
N ILE A 96 -0.27 -11.37 -8.69
CA ILE A 96 -0.78 -10.22 -7.95
C ILE A 96 -1.90 -9.52 -8.73
N ARG A 97 -3.00 -9.20 -8.04
CA ARG A 97 -4.14 -8.49 -8.60
C ARG A 97 -4.17 -7.00 -8.27
N LEU A 98 -3.38 -6.55 -7.28
CA LEU A 98 -3.31 -5.15 -6.87
C LEU A 98 -1.87 -4.76 -6.55
N VAL A 99 -1.41 -3.67 -7.16
CA VAL A 99 -0.09 -3.07 -6.92
C VAL A 99 -0.26 -1.66 -6.38
N GLY A 100 0.53 -1.30 -5.35
CA GLY A 100 0.64 0.06 -4.83
C GLY A 100 2.01 0.66 -5.13
N LEU A 101 2.04 1.83 -5.75
CA LEU A 101 3.28 2.56 -6.04
C LEU A 101 3.31 3.90 -5.31
N SER A 102 4.48 4.28 -4.80
CA SER A 102 4.70 5.52 -4.06
C SER A 102 5.81 6.35 -4.71
N ALA A 103 5.58 7.67 -4.84
CA ALA A 103 6.59 8.66 -5.23
C ALA A 103 6.42 9.95 -4.42
N LEU A 104 7.51 10.51 -3.92
CA LEU A 104 7.53 11.76 -3.16
C LEU A 104 8.14 12.92 -3.94
N MET A 105 8.92 12.65 -4.98
CA MET A 105 9.61 13.66 -5.79
C MET A 105 9.05 13.69 -7.22
N THR A 106 8.93 14.89 -7.79
CA THR A 106 8.50 15.05 -9.17
C THR A 106 9.47 14.42 -10.18
N THR A 107 10.73 14.36 -9.82
CA THR A 107 11.79 13.73 -10.64
C THR A 107 11.64 12.21 -10.75
N THR A 108 10.86 11.57 -9.88
CA THR A 108 10.63 10.12 -9.88
C THR A 108 9.30 9.71 -10.51
N LEU A 109 8.46 10.70 -10.88
CA LEU A 109 7.20 10.44 -11.61
C LEU A 109 7.39 9.69 -12.93
N PRO A 110 8.42 9.97 -13.77
CA PRO A 110 8.66 9.16 -14.97
C PRO A 110 8.90 7.67 -14.67
N SER A 111 9.56 7.35 -13.55
CA SER A 111 9.75 5.95 -13.13
C SER A 111 8.42 5.29 -12.70
N MET A 112 7.50 6.06 -12.12
CA MET A 112 6.15 5.59 -11.82
C MET A 112 5.38 5.29 -13.11
N GLU A 113 5.39 6.21 -14.07
CA GLU A 113 4.74 6.02 -15.38
C GLU A 113 5.27 4.78 -16.11
N GLU A 114 6.59 4.62 -16.13
CA GLU A 114 7.22 3.46 -16.77
C GLU A 114 6.80 2.14 -16.10
N THR A 115 6.76 2.12 -14.76
CA THR A 115 6.29 0.95 -14.00
C THR A 115 4.83 0.63 -14.34
N VAL A 116 3.96 1.64 -14.34
CA VAL A 116 2.54 1.48 -14.68
C VAL A 116 2.37 0.99 -16.12
N ARG A 117 3.12 1.55 -17.07
CA ARG A 117 3.11 1.16 -18.48
C ARG A 117 3.48 -0.32 -18.67
N GLN A 118 4.54 -0.78 -17.98
CA GLN A 118 4.98 -2.18 -18.06
C GLN A 118 3.95 -3.12 -17.42
N LEU A 119 3.35 -2.76 -16.30
CA LEU A 119 2.29 -3.53 -15.65
C LEU A 119 1.05 -3.66 -16.54
N HIS A 120 0.63 -2.60 -17.23
CA HIS A 120 -0.49 -2.61 -18.16
C HIS A 120 -0.22 -3.44 -19.41
N ALA A 121 1.05 -3.64 -19.78
CA ALA A 121 1.44 -4.47 -20.92
C ALA A 121 1.39 -5.99 -20.65
N LEU A 122 1.15 -6.39 -19.39
CA LEU A 122 1.02 -7.80 -19.03
C LEU A 122 -0.24 -8.41 -19.63
N PRO A 123 -0.25 -9.72 -19.95
CA PRO A 123 -1.44 -10.43 -20.44
C PRO A 123 -2.63 -10.36 -19.46
N ASN A 124 -2.35 -10.34 -18.16
CA ASN A 124 -3.32 -10.16 -17.09
C ASN A 124 -2.86 -9.00 -16.20
N PRO A 125 -3.14 -7.76 -16.60
CA PRO A 125 -2.64 -6.59 -15.86
C PRO A 125 -3.30 -6.49 -14.49
N PRO A 126 -2.53 -6.20 -13.43
CA PRO A 126 -3.10 -5.94 -12.11
C PRO A 126 -3.80 -4.59 -12.09
N SER A 127 -4.70 -4.37 -11.13
CA SER A 127 -5.11 -3.03 -10.76
C SER A 127 -3.95 -2.32 -10.08
N ILE A 128 -3.81 -1.01 -10.34
CA ILE A 128 -2.71 -0.22 -9.82
C ILE A 128 -3.26 0.93 -9.01
N MET A 129 -2.75 1.12 -7.80
CA MET A 129 -2.98 2.34 -7.00
C MET A 129 -1.68 3.10 -6.85
N VAL A 130 -1.75 4.41 -6.95
CA VAL A 130 -0.60 5.30 -6.83
C VAL A 130 -0.85 6.36 -5.78
N GLY A 131 0.20 6.73 -5.06
CA GLY A 131 0.15 7.75 -4.01
C GLY A 131 1.51 8.40 -3.76
N GLY A 132 1.50 9.40 -2.90
CA GLY A 132 2.68 10.19 -2.54
C GLY A 132 2.44 11.68 -2.74
N ALA A 133 3.31 12.52 -2.17
CA ALA A 133 3.07 13.95 -2.07
C ALA A 133 2.96 14.69 -3.43
N VAL A 134 3.55 14.14 -4.47
CA VAL A 134 3.57 14.75 -5.83
C VAL A 134 2.53 14.13 -6.76
N VAL A 135 1.81 13.11 -6.33
CA VAL A 135 0.79 12.43 -7.14
C VAL A 135 -0.55 13.14 -6.94
N THR A 136 -1.19 13.51 -8.05
CA THR A 136 -2.53 14.10 -8.05
C THR A 136 -3.57 13.10 -8.57
N PRO A 137 -4.89 13.32 -8.29
CA PRO A 137 -5.94 12.49 -8.86
C PRO A 137 -5.91 12.44 -10.39
N GLU A 138 -5.67 13.59 -11.03
CA GLU A 138 -5.60 13.71 -12.50
C GLU A 138 -4.41 12.91 -13.05
N TYR A 139 -3.25 13.02 -12.38
CA TYR A 139 -2.06 12.28 -12.76
C TYR A 139 -2.28 10.76 -12.69
N ALA A 140 -2.89 10.28 -11.60
CA ALA A 140 -3.25 8.87 -11.45
C ALA A 140 -4.23 8.40 -12.54
N GLN A 141 -5.25 9.21 -12.83
CA GLN A 141 -6.25 8.90 -13.85
C GLN A 141 -5.65 8.82 -15.26
N ASN A 142 -4.73 9.72 -15.61
CA ASN A 142 -4.04 9.72 -16.89
C ASN A 142 -3.21 8.46 -17.12
N MET A 143 -2.70 7.85 -16.04
CA MET A 143 -1.99 6.57 -16.10
C MET A 143 -2.91 5.35 -16.05
N GLY A 144 -4.23 5.53 -15.91
CA GLY A 144 -5.17 4.42 -15.68
C GLY A 144 -5.04 3.76 -14.31
N ALA A 145 -4.58 4.51 -13.30
CA ALA A 145 -4.38 4.04 -11.94
C ALA A 145 -5.37 4.68 -10.96
N PHE A 146 -5.62 4.01 -9.84
CA PHE A 146 -6.39 4.56 -8.73
C PHE A 146 -5.53 5.52 -7.90
N TYR A 147 -6.08 6.68 -7.55
CA TYR A 147 -5.43 7.60 -6.64
C TYR A 147 -5.67 7.22 -5.18
N ALA A 148 -4.60 6.92 -4.46
CA ALA A 148 -4.63 6.65 -3.02
C ALA A 148 -4.01 7.84 -2.27
N LYS A 149 -4.86 8.82 -1.90
CA LYS A 149 -4.40 10.03 -1.20
C LYS A 149 -3.82 9.75 0.19
N ASP A 150 -4.23 8.65 0.82
CA ASP A 150 -3.83 8.25 2.16
C ASP A 150 -4.03 6.73 2.35
N ALA A 151 -3.64 6.23 3.52
CA ALA A 151 -3.76 4.81 3.86
C ALA A 151 -5.21 4.31 3.89
N ARG A 152 -6.18 5.16 4.26
CA ARG A 152 -7.60 4.81 4.25
C ARG A 152 -8.11 4.61 2.82
N ALA A 153 -7.76 5.52 1.92
CA ALA A 153 -8.09 5.39 0.50
C ALA A 153 -7.49 4.11 -0.10
N SER A 154 -6.26 3.75 0.29
CA SER A 154 -5.63 2.49 -0.14
C SER A 154 -6.44 1.26 0.30
N VAL A 155 -6.99 1.27 1.52
CA VAL A 155 -7.85 0.17 2.00
C VAL A 155 -9.17 0.09 1.21
N GLU A 156 -9.80 1.22 0.91
CA GLU A 156 -11.05 1.21 0.14
C GLU A 156 -10.82 0.69 -1.30
N ILE A 157 -9.67 1.04 -1.91
CA ILE A 157 -9.27 0.48 -3.21
C ILE A 157 -9.04 -1.04 -3.09
N ALA A 158 -8.32 -1.48 -2.06
CA ALA A 158 -8.05 -2.90 -1.84
C ALA A 158 -9.35 -3.71 -1.65
N LYS A 159 -10.31 -3.21 -0.87
CA LYS A 159 -11.63 -3.83 -0.70
C LYS A 159 -12.39 -3.93 -2.03
N LYS A 160 -12.34 -2.91 -2.86
CA LYS A 160 -13.02 -2.91 -4.16
C LYS A 160 -12.45 -3.96 -5.12
N ILE A 161 -11.16 -4.23 -5.06
CA ILE A 161 -10.45 -5.09 -6.02
C ILE A 161 -10.32 -6.53 -5.51
N LEU A 162 -10.11 -6.71 -4.22
CA LEU A 162 -9.78 -8.01 -3.62
C LEU A 162 -10.89 -8.58 -2.73
N GLY A 163 -11.76 -7.73 -2.21
CA GLY A 163 -12.82 -8.11 -1.27
C GLY A 163 -12.49 -7.81 0.19
#